data_3c901681145ea2bd8129c02e17d32bdd
#
_entry.id   3c901681145ea2bd8129c02e17d32bdd
#
_cell.length_a   1.000
_cell.length_b   1.000
_cell.length_c   1.000
_cell.angle_alpha   90.00
_cell.angle_beta   90.00
_cell.angle_gamma   90.00
#
_symmetry.space_group_name_H-M   'P 1'
#
loop_
_entity.id
_entity.type
_entity.pdbx_description
1 polymer ?
#
loop_
_entity_poly.entity_id
_entity_poly.type
_entity_poly.pdbx_seq_one_letter_code
_entity_poly.pdbx_strand_id
1 'polypeptide(L)'
;SFPWMTASRPVEHVLSNGEIRLTGQFVWGSNYTFLVQVKAEGGEIAAVYKPARGERPLWDFPPGTLASREVAAYLASRALGWDLVPPTVLRDDGPAGPGSLQLYVDADPERHYFTFSDDEKQRLRPVAAFDLLINNADRKGGHVLLSPSRHIWLIDHGVCFHEEEKLRTVIWDFAGEEI
;
A
#
# COMPACT_ATOMS: atom_id res chain seq x y z
N SER A 1 17.12 -3.07 -11.92
CA SER A 1 16.73 -1.74 -11.43
C SER A 1 16.35 -0.89 -12.65
N PHE A 2 15.13 -0.39 -12.67
CA PHE A 2 14.67 0.46 -13.76
C PHE A 2 15.22 1.87 -13.55
N PRO A 3 15.86 2.49 -14.57
CA PRO A 3 16.54 3.78 -14.43
C PRO A 3 15.63 4.96 -14.02
N TRP A 4 14.30 4.78 -14.10
CA TRP A 4 13.27 5.79 -13.80
C TRP A 4 12.71 5.70 -12.37
N MET A 5 13.15 4.71 -11.56
CA MET A 5 12.70 4.55 -10.17
C MET A 5 13.28 5.59 -9.20
N THR A 6 14.16 6.48 -9.64
CA THR A 6 14.76 7.51 -8.78
C THR A 6 13.93 8.79 -8.67
N ALA A 7 12.80 8.89 -9.37
CA ALA A 7 11.86 9.99 -9.24
C ALA A 7 10.43 9.46 -9.12
N SER A 8 9.79 9.61 -7.97
CA SER A 8 8.37 9.24 -7.74
C SER A 8 7.40 9.87 -8.74
N ARG A 9 7.72 11.06 -9.24
CA ARG A 9 6.89 11.81 -10.20
C ARG A 9 6.61 11.08 -11.52
N PRO A 10 7.57 10.42 -12.19
CA PRO A 10 7.27 9.64 -13.41
C PRO A 10 6.30 8.48 -13.15
N VAL A 11 6.46 7.77 -12.03
CA VAL A 11 5.58 6.64 -11.67
C VAL A 11 4.16 7.13 -11.38
N GLU A 12 4.01 8.18 -10.57
CA GLU A 12 2.71 8.79 -10.28
C GLU A 12 2.02 9.27 -11.56
N HIS A 13 2.77 9.86 -12.49
CA HIS A 13 2.23 10.31 -13.77
C HIS A 13 1.68 9.14 -14.60
N VAL A 14 2.43 8.03 -14.67
CA VAL A 14 1.96 6.81 -15.36
C VAL A 14 0.72 6.26 -14.68
N LEU A 15 0.72 6.12 -13.36
CA LEU A 15 -0.44 5.63 -12.60
C LEU A 15 -1.68 6.53 -12.79
N SER A 16 -1.49 7.85 -12.84
CA SER A 16 -2.60 8.80 -12.93
C SER A 16 -3.19 8.91 -14.33
N ASN A 17 -2.39 8.73 -15.38
CA ASN A 17 -2.77 9.06 -16.76
C ASN A 17 -2.69 7.86 -17.73
N GLY A 18 -2.04 6.76 -17.34
CA GLY A 18 -1.85 5.61 -18.23
C GLY A 18 -3.15 4.82 -18.45
N GLU A 19 -3.22 4.11 -19.57
CA GLU A 19 -4.29 3.18 -19.88
C GLU A 19 -4.19 1.96 -18.98
N ILE A 20 -5.28 1.61 -18.28
CA ILE A 20 -5.33 0.47 -17.37
C ILE A 20 -5.82 -0.77 -18.13
N ARG A 21 -5.06 -1.85 -18.09
CA ARG A 21 -5.41 -3.15 -18.67
C ARG A 21 -5.42 -4.22 -17.61
N LEU A 22 -6.53 -4.93 -17.47
CA LEU A 22 -6.63 -6.07 -16.56
C LEU A 22 -5.73 -7.20 -17.06
N THR A 23 -4.87 -7.73 -16.19
CA THR A 23 -4.01 -8.89 -16.46
C THR A 23 -4.31 -10.07 -15.58
N GLY A 24 -4.98 -9.87 -14.45
CA GLY A 24 -5.38 -10.93 -13.53
C GLY A 24 -6.28 -10.40 -12.43
N GLN A 25 -6.97 -11.32 -11.78
CA GLN A 25 -7.75 -11.05 -10.59
C GLN A 25 -7.10 -11.77 -9.42
N PHE A 26 -6.77 -11.03 -8.35
CA PHE A 26 -6.45 -11.62 -7.07
C PHE A 26 -7.69 -11.54 -6.19
N VAL A 27 -8.14 -12.68 -5.70
CA VAL A 27 -9.05 -12.69 -4.55
C VAL A 27 -8.15 -12.75 -3.33
N TRP A 28 -7.70 -11.59 -2.86
CA TRP A 28 -6.97 -11.52 -1.62
C TRP A 28 -7.84 -10.89 -0.53
N GLY A 29 -8.15 -11.70 0.46
CA GLY A 29 -9.03 -11.28 1.54
C GLY A 29 -10.48 -11.15 1.10
N SER A 30 -11.14 -10.14 1.63
CA SER A 30 -12.57 -9.88 1.46
C SER A 30 -12.91 -8.91 0.34
N ASN A 31 -11.92 -8.22 -0.23
CA ASN A 31 -12.10 -7.19 -1.24
C ASN A 31 -11.60 -7.65 -2.61
N TYR A 32 -12.26 -7.20 -3.67
CA TYR A 32 -11.79 -7.43 -5.03
C TYR A 32 -10.51 -6.63 -5.27
N THR A 33 -9.46 -7.33 -5.66
CA THR A 33 -8.16 -6.75 -5.98
C THR A 33 -7.70 -7.28 -7.33
N PHE A 34 -7.27 -6.41 -8.21
CA PHE A 34 -6.85 -6.77 -9.57
C PHE A 34 -5.39 -6.40 -9.80
N LEU A 35 -4.64 -7.34 -10.41
CA LEU A 35 -3.38 -6.98 -11.03
C LEU A 35 -3.67 -6.38 -12.40
N VAL A 36 -3.07 -5.24 -12.66
CA VAL A 36 -3.26 -4.51 -13.91
C VAL A 36 -1.90 -4.09 -14.48
N GLN A 37 -1.87 -3.88 -15.80
CA GLN A 37 -0.79 -3.16 -16.45
C GLN A 37 -1.26 -1.74 -16.75
N VAL A 38 -0.42 -0.77 -16.48
CA VAL A 38 -0.69 0.64 -16.77
C VAL A 38 0.30 1.12 -17.79
N LYS A 39 -0.20 1.49 -18.96
CA LYS A 39 0.62 1.90 -20.10
C LYS A 39 0.48 3.40 -20.36
N ALA A 40 1.61 4.09 -20.40
CA ALA A 40 1.70 5.50 -20.80
C ALA A 40 2.87 5.72 -21.74
N GLU A 41 3.02 6.94 -22.26
CA GLU A 41 4.23 7.33 -22.96
C GLU A 41 5.45 7.10 -22.06
N GLY A 42 6.43 6.32 -22.57
CA GLY A 42 7.65 6.00 -21.84
C GLY A 42 7.65 4.66 -21.09
N GLY A 43 6.56 3.89 -21.08
CA GLY A 43 6.63 2.56 -20.50
C GLY A 43 5.30 1.97 -20.04
N GLU A 44 5.43 0.77 -19.50
CA GLU A 44 4.35 -0.01 -18.90
C GLU A 44 4.77 -0.46 -17.51
N ILE A 45 3.89 -0.31 -16.52
CA ILE A 45 4.15 -0.71 -15.15
C ILE A 45 3.02 -1.61 -14.63
N ALA A 46 3.38 -2.57 -13.78
CA ALA A 46 2.40 -3.37 -13.05
C ALA A 46 1.86 -2.56 -11.86
N ALA A 47 0.57 -2.68 -11.61
CA ALA A 47 -0.09 -2.02 -10.49
C ALA A 47 -1.19 -2.90 -9.90
N VAL A 48 -1.56 -2.57 -8.66
CA VAL A 48 -2.67 -3.19 -7.94
C VAL A 48 -3.84 -2.21 -7.94
N TYR A 49 -4.97 -2.64 -8.51
CA TYR A 49 -6.20 -1.86 -8.58
C TYR A 49 -7.23 -2.40 -7.59
N LYS A 50 -7.74 -1.53 -6.74
CA LYS A 50 -8.77 -1.82 -5.76
C LYS A 50 -9.99 -0.92 -6.01
N PRO A 51 -11.03 -1.42 -6.70
CA PRO A 51 -12.24 -0.64 -6.96
C PRO A 51 -13.05 -0.41 -5.69
N ALA A 52 -13.56 0.81 -5.50
CA ALA A 52 -14.43 1.15 -4.37
C ALA A 52 -15.72 0.29 -4.35
N ARG A 53 -16.22 -0.10 -5.51
CA ARG A 53 -17.39 -0.98 -5.64
C ARG A 53 -17.16 -2.39 -5.06
N GLY A 54 -15.90 -2.81 -4.92
CA GLY A 54 -15.52 -4.10 -4.35
C GLY A 54 -15.27 -4.06 -2.84
N GLU A 55 -15.39 -2.88 -2.21
CA GLU A 55 -15.20 -2.74 -0.77
C GLU A 55 -16.30 -3.48 -0.01
N ARG A 56 -15.91 -4.32 0.95
CA ARG A 56 -16.87 -4.84 1.92
C ARG A 56 -17.28 -3.73 2.87
N PRO A 57 -18.59 -3.55 3.10
CA PRO A 57 -19.07 -2.61 4.10
C PRO A 57 -18.47 -2.94 5.47
N LEU A 58 -17.86 -1.94 6.09
CA LEU A 58 -17.40 -2.00 7.47
C LEU A 58 -18.35 -1.15 8.32
N TRP A 59 -18.68 -1.63 9.51
CA TRP A 59 -19.65 -0.94 10.38
C TRP A 59 -19.11 0.40 10.92
N ASP A 60 -17.77 0.53 10.99
CA ASP A 60 -17.06 1.66 11.59
C ASP A 60 -16.30 2.54 10.59
N PHE A 61 -16.28 2.18 9.31
CA PHE A 61 -15.69 3.01 8.25
C PHE A 61 -16.76 3.42 7.24
N PRO A 62 -16.83 4.71 6.86
CA PRO A 62 -17.77 5.15 5.84
C PRO A 62 -17.57 4.41 4.52
N PRO A 63 -18.65 3.90 3.90
CA PRO A 63 -18.56 3.21 2.61
C PRO A 63 -17.91 4.07 1.53
N GLY A 64 -17.12 3.45 0.67
CA GLY A 64 -16.47 4.11 -0.47
C GLY A 64 -15.25 4.97 -0.10
N THR A 65 -14.76 4.91 1.14
CA THR A 65 -13.62 5.73 1.60
C THR A 65 -12.29 4.99 1.65
N LEU A 66 -12.27 3.67 1.48
CA LEU A 66 -11.06 2.87 1.65
C LEU A 66 -9.99 3.23 0.60
N ALA A 67 -10.38 3.45 -0.65
CA ALA A 67 -9.48 3.87 -1.71
C ALA A 67 -8.79 5.21 -1.40
N SER A 68 -9.52 6.18 -0.84
CA SER A 68 -8.95 7.47 -0.45
C SER A 68 -7.98 7.34 0.73
N ARG A 69 -8.21 6.39 1.64
CA ARG A 69 -7.32 6.10 2.78
C ARG A 69 -6.01 5.46 2.32
N GLU A 70 -6.06 4.58 1.32
CA GLU A 70 -4.85 4.03 0.67
C GLU A 70 -3.96 5.17 0.11
N VAL A 71 -4.56 6.12 -0.59
CA VAL A 71 -3.84 7.27 -1.15
C VAL A 71 -3.33 8.18 -0.04
N ALA A 72 -4.12 8.43 1.01
CA ALA A 72 -3.70 9.24 2.14
C ALA A 72 -2.48 8.65 2.86
N ALA A 73 -2.41 7.32 3.02
CA ALA A 73 -1.24 6.66 3.59
C ALA A 73 0.02 6.87 2.72
N TYR A 74 -0.11 6.76 1.40
CA TYR A 74 1.00 7.08 0.49
C TYR A 74 1.46 8.52 0.64
N LEU A 75 0.54 9.49 0.63
CA LEU A 75 0.87 10.90 0.76
C LEU A 75 1.52 11.22 2.11
N ALA A 76 1.06 10.59 3.21
CA ALA A 76 1.67 10.73 4.53
C ALA A 76 3.10 10.20 4.54
N SER A 77 3.32 8.97 4.03
CA SER A 77 4.66 8.38 3.93
C SER A 77 5.62 9.24 3.12
N ARG A 78 5.15 9.77 2.00
CA ARG A 78 5.93 10.68 1.14
C ARG A 78 6.24 12.01 1.83
N ALA A 79 5.27 12.60 2.51
CA ALA A 79 5.45 13.87 3.23
C ALA A 79 6.49 13.75 4.35
N LEU A 80 6.58 12.57 4.99
CA LEU A 80 7.59 12.26 5.99
C LEU A 80 8.98 11.95 5.39
N GLY A 81 9.08 11.72 4.08
CA GLY A 81 10.31 11.28 3.43
C GLY A 81 10.73 9.86 3.80
N TRP A 82 9.80 9.03 4.26
CA TRP A 82 10.11 7.68 4.71
C TRP A 82 10.02 6.61 3.61
N ASP A 83 9.35 6.93 2.51
CA ASP A 83 9.18 6.05 1.33
C ASP A 83 8.72 4.61 1.68
N LEU A 84 7.82 4.51 2.66
CA LEU A 84 7.32 3.22 3.14
C LEU A 84 6.17 2.68 2.30
N VAL A 85 5.34 3.55 1.70
CA VAL A 85 4.16 3.15 0.93
C VAL A 85 4.45 3.33 -0.55
N PRO A 86 4.19 2.32 -1.40
CA PRO A 86 4.36 2.45 -2.84
C PRO A 86 3.48 3.57 -3.41
N PRO A 87 3.90 4.23 -4.50
CA PRO A 87 3.09 5.24 -5.17
C PRO A 87 1.66 4.77 -5.40
N THR A 88 0.69 5.56 -4.92
CA THR A 88 -0.74 5.22 -4.94
C THR A 88 -1.54 6.44 -5.35
N VAL A 89 -2.45 6.28 -6.31
CA VAL A 89 -3.31 7.34 -6.82
C VAL A 89 -4.77 6.90 -6.82
N LEU A 90 -5.70 7.87 -6.83
CA LEU A 90 -7.11 7.62 -7.15
C LEU A 90 -7.30 7.62 -8.67
N ARG A 91 -8.14 6.72 -9.16
CA ARG A 91 -8.59 6.67 -10.56
C ARG A 91 -10.11 6.57 -10.59
N ASP A 92 -10.72 7.46 -11.36
CA ASP A 92 -12.18 7.46 -11.58
C ASP A 92 -12.58 6.54 -12.72
N ASP A 93 -11.67 6.26 -13.62
CA ASP A 93 -11.82 5.51 -14.87
C ASP A 93 -11.27 4.08 -14.81
N GLY A 94 -11.19 3.49 -13.63
CA GLY A 94 -10.75 2.09 -13.48
C GLY A 94 -11.72 1.11 -14.16
N PRO A 95 -11.25 -0.08 -14.58
CA PRO A 95 -12.04 -1.08 -15.31
C PRO A 95 -13.32 -1.54 -14.60
N ALA A 96 -13.37 -1.43 -13.28
CA ALA A 96 -14.55 -1.73 -12.45
C ALA A 96 -15.07 -0.49 -11.71
N GLY A 97 -14.77 0.73 -12.19
CA GLY A 97 -15.18 2.00 -11.62
C GLY A 97 -14.09 2.69 -10.81
N PRO A 98 -14.46 3.75 -10.05
CA PRO A 98 -13.50 4.47 -9.22
C PRO A 98 -12.79 3.56 -8.21
N GLY A 99 -11.51 3.83 -7.94
CA GLY A 99 -10.73 3.07 -6.98
C GLY A 99 -9.32 3.60 -6.79
N SER A 100 -8.54 2.89 -5.98
CA SER A 100 -7.10 3.16 -5.83
C SER A 100 -6.27 2.32 -6.79
N LEU A 101 -5.17 2.89 -7.24
CA LEU A 101 -4.19 2.25 -8.10
C LEU A 101 -2.81 2.44 -7.47
N GLN A 102 -2.19 1.34 -7.05
CA GLN A 102 -0.91 1.33 -6.37
C GLN A 102 0.15 0.60 -7.20
N LEU A 103 1.36 1.14 -7.26
CA LEU A 103 2.50 0.46 -7.88
C LEU A 103 2.64 -0.95 -7.29
N TYR A 104 2.72 -1.96 -8.17
CA TYR A 104 3.00 -3.33 -7.73
C TYR A 104 4.45 -3.45 -7.25
N VAL A 105 4.61 -4.02 -6.08
CA VAL A 105 5.93 -4.35 -5.52
C VAL A 105 6.18 -5.83 -5.72
N ASP A 106 7.23 -6.14 -6.48
CA ASP A 106 7.72 -7.52 -6.60
C ASP A 106 8.49 -7.88 -5.32
N ALA A 107 7.89 -8.73 -4.52
CA ALA A 107 8.45 -9.21 -3.27
C ALA A 107 8.19 -10.71 -3.13
N ASP A 108 9.14 -11.42 -2.51
CA ASP A 108 8.98 -12.83 -2.21
C ASP A 108 7.86 -13.01 -1.14
N PRO A 109 6.76 -13.71 -1.46
CA PRO A 109 5.64 -13.91 -0.54
C PRO A 109 6.01 -14.71 0.72
N GLU A 110 7.10 -15.50 0.67
CA GLU A 110 7.64 -16.21 1.84
C GLU A 110 8.42 -15.28 2.78
N ARG A 111 8.72 -14.06 2.34
CA ARG A 111 9.44 -13.04 3.12
C ARG A 111 8.45 -12.02 3.66
N HIS A 112 7.99 -12.24 4.89
CA HIS A 112 7.05 -11.37 5.61
C HIS A 112 7.47 -11.24 7.08
N TYR A 113 6.78 -10.42 7.84
CA TYR A 113 7.12 -10.11 9.24
C TYR A 113 7.48 -11.34 10.09
N PHE A 114 6.75 -12.45 9.98
CA PHE A 114 6.97 -13.64 10.79
C PHE A 114 8.19 -14.48 10.35
N THR A 115 8.73 -14.21 9.16
CA THR A 115 9.93 -14.89 8.62
C THR A 115 11.17 -13.97 8.61
N PHE A 116 11.01 -12.72 9.04
CA PHE A 116 12.12 -11.78 9.15
C PHE A 116 13.09 -12.19 10.27
N SER A 117 14.39 -11.98 10.03
CA SER A 117 15.41 -12.08 11.07
C SER A 117 15.25 -10.95 12.10
N ASP A 118 15.92 -11.11 13.26
CA ASP A 118 15.89 -10.08 14.30
C ASP A 118 16.44 -8.74 13.79
N ASP A 119 17.49 -8.75 12.98
CA ASP A 119 18.05 -7.53 12.36
C ASP A 119 17.04 -6.85 11.41
N GLU A 120 16.29 -7.63 10.65
CA GLU A 120 15.24 -7.11 9.77
C GLU A 120 14.10 -6.53 10.58
N LYS A 121 13.70 -7.17 11.68
CA LYS A 121 12.67 -6.64 12.59
C LYS A 121 13.07 -5.33 13.25
N GLN A 122 14.35 -5.16 13.62
CA GLN A 122 14.85 -3.89 14.16
C GLN A 122 14.67 -2.71 13.17
N ARG A 123 14.65 -2.99 11.88
CA ARG A 123 14.39 -1.97 10.84
C ARG A 123 12.92 -1.54 10.75
N LEU A 124 12.02 -2.19 11.48
CA LEU A 124 10.58 -1.89 11.45
C LEU A 124 10.17 -0.78 12.42
N ARG A 125 11.09 -0.16 13.16
CA ARG A 125 10.78 0.98 14.06
C ARG A 125 10.01 2.11 13.34
N PRO A 126 10.43 2.58 12.15
CA PRO A 126 9.65 3.57 11.40
C PRO A 126 8.26 3.06 10.99
N VAL A 127 8.12 1.73 10.77
CA VAL A 127 6.81 1.13 10.45
C VAL A 127 5.86 1.20 11.64
N ALA A 128 6.35 0.88 12.84
CA ALA A 128 5.57 1.00 14.06
C ALA A 128 5.11 2.45 14.32
N ALA A 129 6.03 3.42 14.15
CA ALA A 129 5.72 4.84 14.26
C ALA A 129 4.70 5.29 13.19
N PHE A 130 4.85 4.81 11.96
CA PHE A 130 3.93 5.12 10.87
C PHE A 130 2.52 4.59 11.14
N ASP A 131 2.39 3.33 11.58
CA ASP A 131 1.09 2.74 11.92
C ASP A 131 0.37 3.48 13.06
N LEU A 132 1.13 3.96 14.06
CA LEU A 132 0.59 4.84 15.11
C LEU A 132 0.08 6.15 14.51
N LEU A 133 0.89 6.80 13.67
CA LEU A 133 0.56 8.10 13.08
C LEU A 133 -0.71 8.04 12.22
N ILE A 134 -0.85 7.01 11.39
CA ILE A 134 -2.01 6.85 10.50
C ILE A 134 -3.16 6.09 11.15
N ASN A 135 -3.03 5.70 12.41
CA ASN A 135 -4.03 4.92 13.15
C ASN A 135 -4.46 3.67 12.37
N ASN A 136 -3.49 2.83 12.00
CA ASN A 136 -3.74 1.64 11.20
C ASN A 136 -4.50 0.57 11.99
N ALA A 137 -5.70 0.24 11.56
CA ALA A 137 -6.58 -0.72 12.23
C ALA A 137 -6.35 -2.19 11.84
N ASP A 138 -5.43 -2.51 10.92
CA ASP A 138 -5.23 -3.89 10.45
C ASP A 138 -3.84 -4.16 9.85
N ARG A 139 -2.76 -3.82 10.56
CA ARG A 139 -1.41 -4.19 10.12
C ARG A 139 -1.18 -5.68 10.29
N LYS A 140 -1.10 -6.42 9.18
CA LYS A 140 -0.78 -7.85 9.14
C LYS A 140 0.67 -8.10 8.76
N GLY A 141 1.17 -9.29 9.08
CA GLY A 141 2.54 -9.69 8.71
C GLY A 141 2.80 -9.68 7.22
N GLY A 142 1.82 -10.10 6.41
CA GLY A 142 1.90 -10.09 4.95
C GLY A 142 1.75 -8.70 4.30
N HIS A 143 1.46 -7.64 5.08
CA HIS A 143 1.42 -6.26 4.59
C HIS A 143 2.79 -5.56 4.67
N VAL A 144 3.79 -6.22 5.22
CA VAL A 144 5.17 -5.74 5.31
C VAL A 144 6.00 -6.55 4.31
N LEU A 145 6.37 -5.92 3.21
CA LEU A 145 7.07 -6.55 2.11
C LEU A 145 8.55 -6.17 2.13
N LEU A 146 9.41 -7.13 1.82
CA LEU A 146 10.82 -6.88 1.62
C LEU A 146 11.16 -7.10 0.15
N SER A 147 11.50 -6.02 -0.56
CA SER A 147 11.90 -6.10 -1.96
C SER A 147 13.28 -6.74 -2.15
N PRO A 148 13.65 -7.19 -3.36
CA PRO A 148 14.98 -7.70 -3.65
C PRO A 148 16.11 -6.69 -3.32
N SER A 149 15.83 -5.39 -3.41
CA SER A 149 16.74 -4.32 -3.00
C SER A 149 16.82 -4.12 -1.48
N ARG A 150 16.14 -4.97 -0.68
CA ARG A 150 16.02 -4.90 0.78
C ARG A 150 15.29 -3.65 1.28
N HIS A 151 14.52 -2.97 0.43
CA HIS A 151 13.63 -1.89 0.85
C HIS A 151 12.36 -2.48 1.47
N ILE A 152 11.88 -1.86 2.55
CA ILE A 152 10.64 -2.23 3.23
C ILE A 152 9.50 -1.43 2.62
N TRP A 153 8.51 -2.14 2.12
CA TRP A 153 7.27 -1.57 1.60
C TRP A 153 6.08 -2.00 2.45
N LEU A 154 5.15 -1.09 2.63
CA LEU A 154 3.89 -1.33 3.34
C LEU A 154 2.72 -1.22 2.37
N ILE A 155 1.80 -2.16 2.46
CA ILE A 155 0.60 -2.21 1.64
C ILE A 155 -0.65 -2.33 2.50
N ASP A 156 -1.82 -2.17 1.88
CA ASP A 156 -3.14 -2.40 2.47
C ASP A 156 -3.49 -1.43 3.61
N HIS A 157 -3.69 -0.15 3.26
CA HIS A 157 -3.98 0.95 4.18
C HIS A 157 -5.43 1.45 4.12
N GLY A 158 -6.35 0.64 3.61
CA GLY A 158 -7.75 1.02 3.47
C GLY A 158 -8.45 1.32 4.80
N VAL A 159 -7.98 0.76 5.90
CA VAL A 159 -8.56 0.93 7.25
C VAL A 159 -7.65 1.75 8.17
N CYS A 160 -7.20 2.88 7.68
CA CYS A 160 -6.40 3.87 8.41
C CYS A 160 -7.16 5.18 8.60
N PHE A 161 -6.61 6.09 9.40
CA PHE A 161 -7.15 7.45 9.63
C PHE A 161 -8.57 7.49 10.21
N HIS A 162 -8.93 6.54 11.05
CA HIS A 162 -10.16 6.64 11.83
C HIS A 162 -10.03 7.73 12.89
N GLU A 163 -11.13 8.43 13.21
CA GLU A 163 -11.13 9.50 14.21
C GLU A 163 -10.96 8.97 15.65
N GLU A 164 -11.44 7.75 15.91
CA GLU A 164 -11.20 7.05 17.17
C GLU A 164 -9.93 6.22 17.10
N GLU A 165 -9.30 5.96 18.22
CA GLU A 165 -8.14 5.07 18.30
C GLU A 165 -8.53 3.64 17.91
N LYS A 166 -7.90 3.14 16.85
CA LYS A 166 -8.16 1.82 16.26
C LYS A 166 -6.90 1.00 16.02
N LEU A 167 -5.74 1.46 16.49
CA LEU A 167 -4.47 0.79 16.20
C LEU A 167 -4.54 -0.71 16.45
N ARG A 168 -4.31 -1.49 15.40
CA ARG A 168 -4.17 -2.94 15.45
C ARG A 168 -2.99 -3.35 14.57
N THR A 169 -1.98 -3.89 15.20
CA THR A 169 -0.72 -4.26 14.52
C THR A 169 -0.19 -5.60 15.04
N VAL A 170 0.58 -6.28 14.20
CA VAL A 170 1.39 -7.44 14.61
C VAL A 170 2.78 -7.04 15.08
N ILE A 171 3.19 -5.76 14.89
CA ILE A 171 4.53 -5.25 15.20
C ILE A 171 4.52 -4.72 16.62
N TRP A 172 4.87 -5.56 17.58
CA TRP A 172 4.96 -5.22 19.00
C TRP A 172 6.40 -5.16 19.51
N ASP A 173 7.39 -5.32 18.62
CA ASP A 173 8.82 -5.38 18.97
C ASP A 173 9.31 -4.12 19.69
N PHE A 174 8.62 -2.99 19.51
CA PHE A 174 8.98 -1.69 20.10
C PHE A 174 8.01 -1.23 21.19
N ALA A 175 7.18 -2.13 21.71
CA ALA A 175 6.22 -1.78 22.75
C ALA A 175 6.97 -1.39 24.05
N GLY A 176 6.66 -0.19 24.55
CA GLY A 176 7.30 0.38 25.74
C GLY A 176 8.64 1.09 25.46
N GLU A 177 9.08 1.18 24.22
CA GLU A 177 10.20 2.01 23.82
C GLU A 177 9.74 3.39 23.39
N GLU A 178 10.60 4.41 23.55
CA GLU A 178 10.37 5.72 22.93
C GLU A 178 10.60 5.62 21.41
N ILE A 179 9.62 6.06 20.63
CA ILE A 179 9.64 6.02 19.15
C ILE A 179 9.99 7.39 18.62
#